data_70606c667e6de8a8be8094fd5511a379
#
_entry.id   70606c667e6de8a8be8094fd5511a379
#
_cell.length_a   1.000
_cell.length_b   1.000
_cell.length_c   1.000
_cell.angle_alpha   90.00
_cell.angle_beta   90.00
_cell.angle_gamma   90.00
#
_symmetry.space_group_name_H-M   'P 1'
#
loop_
_entity.id
_entity.type
_entity.pdbx_description
1 polymer ?
#
loop_
_entity_poly.entity_id
_entity_poly.type
_entity_poly.pdbx_seq_one_letter_code
_entity_poly.pdbx_strand_id
1 'polypeptide(L)'
;DMVQADRFFPTKFNSRGEVTAAVFAESLTVGKKVYTRLEYHQHEGTMYHINNKAFVKQDLDNVEVLGKEVPLTAVPEWANLQEEVTLKNVKMPLFAYFKIPNANNVDDTSPLGVSVYSRAINDIKEADNQWTRLLWEFEGSELAIDADITLFKKDDKGNYEFPKGKDRLFRMMDLDDNAEKYKVFAPAIRDENLINGFNAILRRIEFNVGLAYGTLSDPNTVDKTAEEIKASKQRSYSTVSDIQKSLQTALEQLVYAMDVMAQLSGLSGRKKYEMSFDWDDSIVIDKEQELASMQQDAVAGFIRKELYVAAKYGVSEEEALKMMPQQDERFQIAEE
;
A
#
# COMPACT_ATOMS: atom_id res chain seq x y z
N ASP A 1 -3.13 -13.11 -16.76
CA ASP A 1 -2.17 -13.26 -15.64
C ASP A 1 -1.88 -11.89 -15.03
N MET A 2 -1.49 -11.88 -13.77
CA MET A 2 -1.01 -10.69 -13.09
C MET A 2 0.52 -10.67 -13.15
N VAL A 3 1.08 -9.57 -13.67
CA VAL A 3 2.52 -9.40 -13.83
C VAL A 3 3.05 -8.41 -12.80
N GLN A 4 4.14 -8.75 -12.14
CA GLN A 4 4.80 -7.89 -11.16
C GLN A 4 5.46 -6.68 -11.84
N ALA A 5 5.59 -5.58 -11.11
CA ALA A 5 6.12 -4.33 -11.65
C ALA A 5 7.56 -4.43 -12.19
N ASP A 6 8.37 -5.34 -11.65
CA ASP A 6 9.74 -5.62 -12.09
C ASP A 6 9.83 -6.42 -13.40
N ARG A 7 8.67 -6.91 -13.89
CA ARG A 7 8.55 -7.67 -15.15
C ARG A 7 7.67 -6.98 -16.19
N PHE A 8 7.31 -5.74 -15.94
CA PHE A 8 6.51 -4.89 -16.81
C PHE A 8 7.33 -3.67 -17.26
N PHE A 9 7.59 -3.56 -18.55
CA PHE A 9 8.43 -2.50 -19.13
C PHE A 9 7.63 -1.70 -20.16
N PRO A 10 7.00 -0.58 -19.75
CA PRO A 10 6.29 0.30 -20.70
C PRO A 10 7.28 0.93 -21.67
N THR A 11 6.92 0.94 -22.96
CA THR A 11 7.81 1.43 -24.04
C THR A 11 7.27 2.59 -24.83
N LYS A 12 5.93 2.74 -24.89
CA LYS A 12 5.27 3.85 -25.57
C LYS A 12 4.13 4.40 -24.75
N PHE A 13 3.95 5.71 -24.86
CA PHE A 13 2.89 6.46 -24.18
C PHE A 13 2.17 7.35 -25.20
N ASN A 14 0.90 7.59 -24.96
CA ASN A 14 0.15 8.59 -25.72
C ASN A 14 0.37 10.01 -25.12
N SER A 15 -0.26 11.02 -25.72
CA SER A 15 -0.17 12.42 -25.28
C SER A 15 -0.75 12.68 -23.88
N ARG A 16 -1.51 11.72 -23.32
CA ARG A 16 -2.05 11.77 -21.95
C ARG A 16 -1.18 11.03 -20.93
N GLY A 17 -0.05 10.45 -21.37
CA GLY A 17 0.81 9.66 -20.53
C GLY A 17 0.25 8.26 -20.20
N GLU A 18 -0.72 7.76 -20.99
CA GLU A 18 -1.24 6.40 -20.86
C GLU A 18 -0.35 5.44 -21.66
N VAL A 19 -0.11 4.25 -21.11
CA VAL A 19 0.75 3.23 -21.74
C VAL A 19 0.04 2.64 -22.96
N THR A 20 0.64 2.77 -24.13
CA THR A 20 0.14 2.20 -25.40
C THR A 20 0.94 1.00 -25.86
N ALA A 21 2.18 0.83 -25.37
CA ALA A 21 2.97 -0.37 -25.63
C ALA A 21 3.82 -0.72 -24.42
N ALA A 22 3.97 -2.03 -24.18
CA ALA A 22 4.77 -2.56 -23.08
C ALA A 22 5.37 -3.92 -23.43
N VAL A 23 6.47 -4.26 -22.77
CA VAL A 23 7.06 -5.59 -22.76
C VAL A 23 6.76 -6.26 -21.42
N PHE A 24 6.28 -7.47 -21.47
CA PHE A 24 6.12 -8.37 -20.33
C PHE A 24 7.22 -9.42 -20.36
N ALA A 25 7.90 -9.64 -19.23
CA ALA A 25 8.96 -10.62 -19.11
C ALA A 25 8.50 -11.79 -18.24
N GLU A 26 8.60 -13.00 -18.78
CA GLU A 26 8.38 -14.25 -18.05
C GLU A 26 9.67 -15.06 -18.05
N SER A 27 10.07 -15.59 -16.90
CA SER A 27 11.30 -16.40 -16.79
C SER A 27 10.99 -17.76 -16.16
N LEU A 28 11.54 -18.80 -16.76
CA LEU A 28 11.46 -20.18 -16.32
C LEU A 28 12.86 -20.77 -16.16
N THR A 29 13.11 -21.43 -15.04
CA THR A 29 14.37 -22.12 -14.81
C THR A 29 14.22 -23.61 -15.05
N VAL A 30 14.97 -24.14 -16.00
CA VAL A 30 15.01 -25.58 -16.32
C VAL A 30 16.43 -26.09 -16.14
N GLY A 31 16.68 -26.83 -15.07
CA GLY A 31 18.03 -27.30 -14.72
C GLY A 31 18.96 -26.14 -14.38
N LYS A 32 20.04 -25.98 -15.15
CA LYS A 32 21.01 -24.86 -15.01
C LYS A 32 20.78 -23.74 -16.03
N LYS A 33 19.67 -23.77 -16.74
CA LYS A 33 19.34 -22.76 -17.76
C LYS A 33 18.16 -21.94 -17.31
N VAL A 34 18.23 -20.64 -17.56
CA VAL A 34 17.11 -19.70 -17.38
C VAL A 34 16.63 -19.29 -18.76
N TYR A 35 15.38 -19.58 -19.03
CA TYR A 35 14.69 -19.14 -20.24
C TYR A 35 13.86 -17.91 -19.91
N THR A 36 13.96 -16.87 -20.73
CA THR A 36 13.18 -15.63 -20.57
C THR A 36 12.40 -15.36 -21.84
N ARG A 37 11.08 -15.28 -21.73
CA ARG A 37 10.20 -14.84 -22.81
C ARG A 37 9.90 -13.35 -22.62
N LEU A 38 10.05 -12.59 -23.70
CA LEU A 38 9.63 -11.20 -23.80
C LEU A 38 8.40 -11.14 -24.70
N GLU A 39 7.29 -10.72 -24.14
CA GLU A 39 6.03 -10.54 -24.83
C GLU A 39 5.77 -9.05 -25.00
N TYR A 40 5.93 -8.55 -26.22
CA TYR A 40 5.71 -7.14 -26.57
C TYR A 40 4.29 -6.93 -27.05
N HIS A 41 3.59 -5.99 -26.42
CA HIS A 41 2.24 -5.56 -26.79
C HIS A 41 2.26 -4.12 -27.26
N GLN A 42 1.60 -3.84 -28.37
CA GLN A 42 1.45 -2.48 -28.91
C GLN A 42 0.03 -2.24 -29.43
N HIS A 43 -0.58 -1.19 -28.96
CA HIS A 43 -1.85 -0.66 -29.46
C HIS A 43 -1.61 0.57 -30.33
N GLU A 44 -2.08 0.52 -31.61
CA GLU A 44 -1.94 1.62 -32.56
C GLU A 44 -3.24 1.83 -33.36
N GLY A 45 -3.96 2.90 -33.06
CA GLY A 45 -5.26 3.16 -33.66
C GLY A 45 -6.30 2.10 -33.31
N THR A 46 -6.62 1.20 -34.23
CA THR A 46 -7.52 0.06 -34.03
C THR A 46 -6.81 -1.28 -34.16
N MET A 47 -5.49 -1.25 -34.31
CA MET A 47 -4.66 -2.44 -34.44
C MET A 47 -3.97 -2.75 -33.11
N TYR A 48 -3.85 -4.03 -32.82
CA TYR A 48 -3.12 -4.51 -31.65
C TYR A 48 -2.13 -5.58 -32.05
N HIS A 49 -0.87 -5.35 -31.75
CA HIS A 49 0.24 -6.23 -32.11
C HIS A 49 0.80 -6.90 -30.87
N ILE A 50 1.03 -8.19 -30.96
CA ILE A 50 1.70 -8.99 -29.94
C ILE A 50 2.88 -9.70 -30.60
N ASN A 51 4.09 -9.53 -30.05
CA ASN A 51 5.30 -10.20 -30.51
C ASN A 51 5.97 -10.94 -29.35
N ASN A 52 6.29 -12.21 -29.57
CA ASN A 52 6.95 -13.06 -28.60
C ASN A 52 8.37 -13.39 -29.04
N LYS A 53 9.33 -13.24 -28.13
CA LYS A 53 10.72 -13.69 -28.31
C LYS A 53 11.20 -14.42 -27.06
N ALA A 54 11.93 -15.51 -27.24
CA ALA A 54 12.50 -16.27 -26.14
C ALA A 54 14.03 -16.22 -26.16
N PHE A 55 14.62 -16.20 -24.99
CA PHE A 55 16.06 -16.13 -24.75
C PHE A 55 16.47 -17.19 -23.73
N VAL A 56 17.70 -17.66 -23.82
CA VAL A 56 18.28 -18.62 -22.85
C VAL A 56 19.65 -18.16 -22.39
N LYS A 57 19.88 -18.24 -21.08
CA LYS A 57 21.20 -18.08 -20.45
C LYS A 57 21.56 -19.31 -19.62
N GLN A 58 22.85 -19.58 -19.48
CA GLN A 58 23.36 -20.71 -18.70
C GLN A 58 23.83 -20.29 -17.30
N ASP A 59 24.20 -19.02 -17.15
CA ASP A 59 24.73 -18.49 -15.89
C ASP A 59 23.64 -17.85 -15.07
N LEU A 60 23.38 -18.39 -13.88
CA LEU A 60 22.41 -17.88 -12.95
C LEU A 60 22.89 -16.63 -12.19
N ASP A 61 24.20 -16.39 -12.19
CA ASP A 61 24.80 -15.29 -11.42
C ASP A 61 24.72 -13.94 -12.16
N ASN A 62 24.58 -13.95 -13.49
CA ASN A 62 24.46 -12.72 -14.26
C ASN A 62 22.99 -12.42 -14.62
N VAL A 63 22.32 -11.64 -13.77
CA VAL A 63 20.90 -11.28 -13.90
C VAL A 63 20.65 -10.32 -15.07
N GLU A 64 21.64 -9.51 -15.45
CA GLU A 64 21.48 -8.43 -16.43
C GLU A 64 21.49 -8.88 -17.89
N VAL A 65 21.87 -10.14 -18.17
CA VAL A 65 22.00 -10.63 -19.53
C VAL A 65 20.85 -11.58 -19.89
N LEU A 66 20.14 -11.28 -20.98
CA LEU A 66 19.08 -12.15 -21.52
C LEU A 66 19.63 -13.46 -22.09
N GLY A 67 20.84 -13.44 -22.64
CA GLY A 67 21.48 -14.58 -23.28
C GLY A 67 21.18 -14.66 -24.77
N LYS A 68 21.15 -15.90 -25.32
CA LYS A 68 20.97 -16.15 -26.74
C LYS A 68 19.49 -16.33 -27.09
N GLU A 69 19.05 -15.74 -28.20
CA GLU A 69 17.69 -15.95 -28.74
C GLU A 69 17.50 -17.43 -29.16
N VAL A 70 16.34 -17.97 -28.80
CA VAL A 70 15.94 -19.35 -29.10
C VAL A 70 14.48 -19.37 -29.56
N PRO A 71 14.05 -20.37 -30.34
CA PRO A 71 12.65 -20.46 -30.73
C PRO A 71 11.74 -20.73 -29.52
N LEU A 72 10.49 -20.29 -29.56
CA LEU A 72 9.49 -20.51 -28.51
C LEU A 72 9.31 -21.98 -28.17
N THR A 73 9.47 -22.87 -29.18
CA THR A 73 9.39 -24.34 -29.05
C THR A 73 10.49 -24.95 -28.16
N ALA A 74 11.50 -24.15 -27.77
CA ALA A 74 12.53 -24.62 -26.83
C ALA A 74 12.00 -24.84 -25.41
N VAL A 75 10.83 -24.25 -25.10
CA VAL A 75 10.12 -24.37 -23.81
C VAL A 75 8.72 -24.92 -24.09
N PRO A 76 8.35 -26.09 -23.51
CA PRO A 76 7.06 -26.73 -23.80
C PRO A 76 5.85 -25.84 -23.54
N GLU A 77 5.89 -25.01 -22.49
CA GLU A 77 4.83 -24.10 -22.12
C GLU A 77 4.60 -23.01 -23.17
N TRP A 78 5.61 -22.66 -23.95
CA TRP A 78 5.54 -21.62 -24.98
C TRP A 78 5.43 -22.15 -26.40
N ALA A 79 5.52 -23.49 -26.58
CA ALA A 79 5.58 -24.13 -27.90
C ALA A 79 4.35 -23.85 -28.79
N ASN A 80 3.19 -23.58 -28.19
CA ASN A 80 1.94 -23.28 -28.89
C ASN A 80 1.70 -21.79 -29.10
N LEU A 81 2.58 -20.90 -28.59
CA LEU A 81 2.47 -19.47 -28.79
C LEU A 81 2.96 -19.07 -30.18
N GLN A 82 2.28 -18.08 -30.77
CA GLN A 82 2.70 -17.50 -32.04
C GLN A 82 3.76 -16.42 -31.79
N GLU A 83 4.76 -16.34 -32.67
CA GLU A 83 5.79 -15.30 -32.60
C GLU A 83 5.19 -13.90 -32.84
N GLU A 84 4.23 -13.79 -33.75
CA GLU A 84 3.54 -12.55 -34.08
C GLU A 84 2.05 -12.76 -34.22
N VAL A 85 1.26 -11.89 -33.58
CA VAL A 85 -0.20 -11.86 -33.68
C VAL A 85 -0.64 -10.42 -33.89
N THR A 86 -1.54 -10.20 -34.85
CA THR A 86 -2.17 -8.90 -35.08
C THR A 86 -3.70 -9.03 -34.96
N LEU A 87 -4.27 -8.28 -34.02
CA LEU A 87 -5.71 -8.20 -33.82
C LEU A 87 -6.23 -6.86 -34.39
N LYS A 88 -7.42 -6.91 -35.02
CA LYS A 88 -8.10 -5.73 -35.60
C LYS A 88 -9.29 -5.34 -34.75
N ASN A 89 -9.70 -4.08 -34.86
CA ASN A 89 -10.85 -3.50 -34.14
C ASN A 89 -10.71 -3.54 -32.62
N VAL A 90 -9.49 -3.43 -32.12
CA VAL A 90 -9.18 -3.27 -30.70
C VAL A 90 -9.15 -1.78 -30.37
N LYS A 91 -9.94 -1.35 -29.39
CA LYS A 91 -10.11 0.08 -29.04
C LYS A 91 -9.15 0.58 -27.98
N MET A 92 -8.69 -0.32 -27.11
CA MET A 92 -7.79 -0.02 -25.99
C MET A 92 -6.74 -1.14 -25.87
N PRO A 93 -5.58 -0.86 -25.22
CA PRO A 93 -4.62 -1.92 -24.93
C PRO A 93 -5.25 -3.12 -24.22
N LEU A 94 -4.82 -4.35 -24.54
CA LEU A 94 -5.32 -5.59 -23.93
C LEU A 94 -4.55 -5.95 -22.66
N PHE A 95 -4.08 -4.95 -21.96
CA PHE A 95 -3.51 -5.05 -20.61
C PHE A 95 -3.95 -3.84 -19.80
N ALA A 96 -4.03 -3.99 -18.48
CA ALA A 96 -4.35 -2.93 -17.57
C ALA A 96 -3.11 -2.49 -16.80
N TYR A 97 -2.89 -1.19 -16.71
CA TYR A 97 -1.82 -0.61 -15.91
C TYR A 97 -2.40 0.33 -14.85
N PHE A 98 -2.32 -0.12 -13.60
CA PHE A 98 -2.67 0.71 -12.46
C PHE A 98 -1.45 1.51 -11.98
N LYS A 99 -1.60 2.82 -11.86
CA LYS A 99 -0.59 3.68 -11.24
C LYS A 99 -1.21 4.61 -10.21
N ILE A 100 -0.46 4.91 -9.16
CA ILE A 100 -0.85 5.95 -8.21
C ILE A 100 -0.87 7.30 -8.95
N PRO A 101 -1.94 8.11 -8.80
CA PRO A 101 -2.12 9.36 -9.56
C PRO A 101 -1.27 10.52 -8.98
N ASN A 102 -0.03 10.22 -8.60
CA ASN A 102 0.95 11.19 -8.12
C ASN A 102 1.90 11.57 -9.24
N ALA A 103 2.34 12.84 -9.24
CA ALA A 103 3.44 13.25 -10.10
C ALA A 103 4.71 12.48 -9.76
N ASN A 104 5.43 12.04 -10.79
CA ASN A 104 6.70 11.35 -10.60
C ASN A 104 7.75 12.34 -10.08
N ASN A 105 8.18 12.15 -8.83
CA ASN A 105 9.18 12.97 -8.17
C ASN A 105 10.59 12.34 -8.21
N VAL A 106 10.73 11.19 -8.85
CA VAL A 106 12.01 10.49 -9.06
C VAL A 106 12.58 10.87 -10.42
N ASP A 107 11.70 10.91 -11.44
CA ASP A 107 12.02 11.32 -12.80
C ASP A 107 10.83 12.14 -13.35
N ASP A 108 10.98 13.46 -13.38
CA ASP A 108 9.94 14.42 -13.78
C ASP A 108 9.60 14.36 -15.27
N THR A 109 10.45 13.73 -16.07
CA THR A 109 10.24 13.51 -17.52
C THR A 109 9.46 12.21 -17.80
N SER A 110 9.36 11.31 -16.82
CA SER A 110 8.73 10.01 -16.97
C SER A 110 7.24 10.03 -16.59
N PRO A 111 6.34 9.52 -17.45
CA PRO A 111 4.92 9.37 -17.12
C PRO A 111 4.62 8.16 -16.22
N LEU A 112 5.64 7.42 -15.80
CA LEU A 112 5.48 6.25 -14.93
C LEU A 112 4.98 6.64 -13.54
N GLY A 113 4.23 5.73 -12.93
CA GLY A 113 3.77 5.88 -11.55
C GLY A 113 4.92 5.75 -10.57
N VAL A 114 4.74 6.37 -9.41
CA VAL A 114 5.63 6.25 -8.26
C VAL A 114 4.84 5.69 -7.07
N SER A 115 5.53 5.19 -6.06
CA SER A 115 4.87 4.72 -4.85
C SER A 115 4.13 5.86 -4.13
N VAL A 116 3.06 5.52 -3.40
CA VAL A 116 2.29 6.50 -2.61
C VAL A 116 3.17 7.25 -1.61
N TYR A 117 4.22 6.61 -1.10
CA TYR A 117 5.17 7.17 -0.13
C TYR A 117 6.43 7.79 -0.77
N SER A 118 6.50 7.92 -2.09
CA SER A 118 7.70 8.42 -2.79
C SER A 118 8.18 9.78 -2.28
N ARG A 119 7.24 10.66 -1.89
CA ARG A 119 7.55 11.99 -1.33
C ARG A 119 8.05 11.94 0.11
N ALA A 120 7.80 10.85 0.83
CA ALA A 120 8.15 10.68 2.23
C ALA A 120 9.36 9.75 2.46
N ILE A 121 10.05 9.29 1.42
CA ILE A 121 11.14 8.31 1.52
C ILE A 121 12.23 8.73 2.54
N ASN A 122 12.64 10.00 2.53
CA ASN A 122 13.64 10.49 3.45
C ASN A 122 13.12 10.55 4.89
N ASP A 123 11.85 10.93 5.07
CA ASP A 123 11.22 10.97 6.39
C ASP A 123 11.01 9.54 6.94
N ILE A 124 10.69 8.57 6.08
CA ILE A 124 10.59 7.15 6.46
C ILE A 124 11.96 6.62 6.93
N LYS A 125 13.03 6.96 6.22
CA LYS A 125 14.40 6.61 6.64
C LYS A 125 14.76 7.23 7.98
N GLU A 126 14.39 8.50 8.22
CA GLU A 126 14.62 9.14 9.52
C GLU A 126 13.74 8.53 10.62
N ALA A 127 12.52 8.08 10.32
CA ALA A 127 11.68 7.36 11.28
C ALA A 127 12.34 6.03 11.70
N ASP A 128 12.89 5.27 10.75
CA ASP A 128 13.62 4.03 11.03
C ASP A 128 14.87 4.28 11.90
N ASN A 129 15.64 5.31 11.58
CA ASN A 129 16.79 5.73 12.39
C ASN A 129 16.37 6.14 13.81
N GLN A 130 15.26 6.89 13.93
CA GLN A 130 14.76 7.33 15.23
C GLN A 130 14.22 6.15 16.06
N TRP A 131 13.56 5.19 15.41
CA TRP A 131 13.13 3.95 16.06
C TRP A 131 14.32 3.15 16.60
N THR A 132 15.38 3.02 15.81
CA THR A 132 16.61 2.36 16.21
C THR A 132 17.25 3.05 17.42
N ARG A 133 17.24 4.40 17.46
CA ARG A 133 17.75 5.18 18.62
C ARG A 133 16.91 4.94 19.87
N LEU A 134 15.57 4.84 19.72
CA LEU A 134 14.67 4.54 20.82
C LEU A 134 14.96 3.15 21.42
N LEU A 135 15.12 2.14 20.58
CA LEU A 135 15.47 0.80 21.03
C LEU A 135 16.83 0.78 21.73
N TRP A 136 17.82 1.50 21.17
CA TRP A 136 19.13 1.63 21.79
C TRP A 136 19.07 2.36 23.14
N GLU A 137 18.21 3.36 23.31
CA GLU A 137 18.01 4.04 24.59
C GLU A 137 17.50 3.07 25.67
N PHE A 138 16.53 2.22 25.34
CA PHE A 138 16.07 1.20 26.27
C PHE A 138 17.16 0.18 26.62
N GLU A 139 17.92 -0.28 25.64
CA GLU A 139 19.02 -1.22 25.86
C GLU A 139 20.16 -0.56 26.65
N GLY A 140 20.54 0.66 26.28
CA GLY A 140 21.64 1.39 26.93
C GLY A 140 21.33 1.89 28.34
N SER A 141 20.05 2.05 28.68
CA SER A 141 19.58 2.48 30.01
C SER A 141 19.20 1.30 30.94
N GLU A 142 19.46 0.07 30.51
CA GLU A 142 19.19 -1.11 31.34
C GLU A 142 19.91 -1.00 32.69
N LEU A 143 19.19 -1.31 33.77
CA LEU A 143 19.73 -1.30 35.12
C LEU A 143 20.94 -2.24 35.20
N ALA A 144 22.07 -1.71 35.62
CA ALA A 144 23.27 -2.50 35.83
C ALA A 144 23.95 -2.18 37.19
N ILE A 145 24.73 -3.10 37.69
CA ILE A 145 25.56 -2.95 38.86
C ILE A 145 27.00 -3.08 38.43
N ASP A 146 27.69 -1.96 38.43
CA ASP A 146 29.17 -1.94 38.24
C ASP A 146 29.79 -2.44 39.54
N ALA A 147 30.41 -3.59 39.51
CA ALA A 147 30.98 -4.23 40.68
C ALA A 147 32.46 -4.54 40.47
N ASP A 148 33.24 -4.28 41.51
CA ASP A 148 34.66 -4.58 41.51
C ASP A 148 34.90 -6.07 41.30
N ILE A 149 35.90 -6.40 40.50
CA ILE A 149 36.27 -7.79 40.17
C ILE A 149 36.52 -8.65 41.41
N THR A 150 36.93 -8.04 42.51
CA THR A 150 37.22 -8.72 43.78
C THR A 150 35.94 -9.23 44.48
N LEU A 151 34.74 -8.77 44.09
CA LEU A 151 33.47 -9.19 44.63
C LEU A 151 32.95 -10.49 43.99
N PHE A 152 33.53 -10.92 42.88
CA PHE A 152 33.12 -12.11 42.18
C PHE A 152 33.91 -13.35 42.61
N LYS A 153 33.24 -14.48 42.69
CA LYS A 153 33.89 -15.75 42.93
C LYS A 153 34.54 -16.27 41.67
N LYS A 154 35.65 -17.01 41.83
CA LYS A 154 36.28 -17.70 40.73
C LYS A 154 35.84 -19.15 40.71
N ASP A 155 35.63 -19.70 39.53
CA ASP A 155 35.40 -21.13 39.32
C ASP A 155 36.69 -21.91 39.48
N ASP A 156 36.60 -23.25 39.44
CA ASP A 156 37.77 -24.16 39.58
C ASP A 156 38.82 -23.94 38.43
N LYS A 157 38.45 -23.22 37.36
CA LYS A 157 39.30 -22.93 36.23
C LYS A 157 39.88 -21.50 36.27
N GLY A 158 39.55 -20.76 37.34
CA GLY A 158 40.01 -19.40 37.53
C GLY A 158 39.20 -18.31 36.84
N ASN A 159 38.08 -18.63 36.21
CA ASN A 159 37.18 -17.63 35.60
C ASN A 159 36.23 -17.08 36.67
N TYR A 160 35.83 -15.80 36.51
CA TYR A 160 34.87 -15.18 37.42
C TYR A 160 33.45 -15.65 37.10
N GLU A 161 32.71 -16.04 38.15
CA GLU A 161 31.31 -16.47 38.07
C GLU A 161 30.37 -15.32 38.37
N PHE A 162 29.40 -15.10 37.45
CA PHE A 162 28.26 -14.24 37.71
C PHE A 162 27.14 -14.99 38.46
N PRO A 163 26.31 -14.29 39.24
CA PRO A 163 25.13 -14.90 39.83
C PRO A 163 24.22 -15.45 38.72
N LYS A 164 23.83 -16.71 38.84
CA LYS A 164 23.02 -17.43 37.84
C LYS A 164 21.76 -16.66 37.46
N GLY A 165 21.54 -16.46 36.17
CA GLY A 165 20.38 -15.75 35.61
C GLY A 165 20.41 -14.24 35.81
N LYS A 166 21.55 -13.67 36.19
CA LYS A 166 21.75 -12.23 36.43
C LYS A 166 22.93 -11.66 35.64
N ASP A 167 23.36 -12.35 34.59
CA ASP A 167 24.56 -11.99 33.80
C ASP A 167 24.49 -10.59 33.20
N ARG A 168 23.28 -10.12 32.85
CA ARG A 168 23.07 -8.75 32.33
C ARG A 168 23.03 -7.67 33.42
N LEU A 169 22.79 -8.05 34.67
CA LEU A 169 22.71 -7.08 35.77
C LEU A 169 24.06 -6.64 36.27
N PHE A 170 25.08 -7.49 36.22
CA PHE A 170 26.41 -7.20 36.75
C PHE A 170 27.42 -6.90 35.64
N ARG A 171 28.11 -5.77 35.76
CA ARG A 171 29.31 -5.44 34.95
C ARG A 171 30.53 -5.48 35.83
N MET A 172 31.48 -6.34 35.48
CA MET A 172 32.77 -6.40 36.20
C MET A 172 33.66 -5.23 35.78
N MET A 173 34.18 -4.53 36.77
CA MET A 173 35.12 -3.42 36.58
C MET A 173 36.31 -3.59 37.53
N ASP A 174 37.46 -3.11 37.11
CA ASP A 174 38.62 -2.99 37.96
C ASP A 174 38.58 -1.58 38.54
N LEU A 175 38.19 -1.47 39.82
CA LEU A 175 38.03 -0.18 40.49
C LEU A 175 39.22 0.10 41.37
N ASP A 176 39.58 1.39 41.52
CA ASP A 176 40.67 1.81 42.41
C ASP A 176 40.42 1.36 43.86
N ASP A 177 41.46 0.98 44.57
CA ASP A 177 41.39 0.47 45.92
C ASP A 177 40.68 1.38 46.95
N ASN A 178 40.61 2.68 46.65
CA ASN A 178 39.95 3.69 47.48
C ASN A 178 38.52 4.02 47.01
N ALA A 179 38.01 3.36 45.94
CA ALA A 179 36.66 3.57 45.42
C ALA A 179 35.61 2.66 46.11
N GLU A 180 34.35 3.05 46.03
CA GLU A 180 33.25 2.17 46.38
C GLU A 180 33.32 0.89 45.54
N LYS A 181 33.29 -0.28 46.19
CA LYS A 181 33.39 -1.59 45.51
C LYS A 181 32.22 -1.93 44.57
N TYR A 182 31.15 -1.17 44.59
CA TYR A 182 30.03 -1.31 43.66
C TYR A 182 29.36 0.05 43.40
N LYS A 183 28.78 0.21 42.21
CA LYS A 183 27.97 1.37 41.83
C LYS A 183 26.76 0.92 41.05
N VAL A 184 25.59 1.44 41.38
CA VAL A 184 24.38 1.18 40.61
C VAL A 184 24.31 2.14 39.42
N PHE A 185 24.23 1.58 38.24
CA PHE A 185 23.98 2.32 37.00
C PHE A 185 22.49 2.26 36.67
N ALA A 186 21.77 3.33 36.89
CA ALA A 186 20.34 3.46 36.62
C ALA A 186 20.09 4.86 36.02
N PRO A 187 20.45 5.07 34.75
CA PRO A 187 20.23 6.37 34.10
C PRO A 187 18.73 6.61 33.89
N ALA A 188 18.33 7.89 33.90
CA ALA A 188 16.97 8.27 33.50
C ALA A 188 16.80 8.02 31.99
N ILE A 189 15.73 7.34 31.63
CA ILE A 189 15.39 7.07 30.23
C ILE A 189 14.77 8.35 29.62
N ARG A 190 15.18 8.69 28.39
CA ARG A 190 14.67 9.85 27.63
C ARG A 190 13.55 9.46 26.67
N ASP A 191 12.77 8.45 27.02
CA ASP A 191 11.73 7.82 26.18
C ASP A 191 10.70 8.81 25.67
N GLU A 192 10.15 9.67 26.55
CA GLU A 192 9.12 10.66 26.18
C GLU A 192 9.62 11.60 25.07
N ASN A 193 10.83 12.16 25.18
CA ASN A 193 11.40 13.04 24.18
C ASN A 193 11.66 12.31 22.85
N LEU A 194 12.12 11.07 22.90
CA LEU A 194 12.39 10.26 21.71
C LEU A 194 11.08 9.85 21.02
N ILE A 195 10.05 9.45 21.78
CA ILE A 195 8.72 9.13 21.27
C ILE A 195 8.06 10.36 20.65
N ASN A 196 8.14 11.53 21.29
CA ASN A 196 7.61 12.78 20.75
C ASN A 196 8.31 13.17 19.44
N GLY A 197 9.64 13.02 19.37
CA GLY A 197 10.39 13.23 18.14
C GLY A 197 10.00 12.26 17.03
N PHE A 198 9.82 11.00 17.36
CA PHE A 198 9.36 9.96 16.42
C PHE A 198 7.94 10.29 15.89
N ASN A 199 7.00 10.64 16.78
CA ASN A 199 5.66 11.06 16.37
C ASN A 199 5.66 12.31 15.49
N ALA A 200 6.59 13.26 15.70
CA ALA A 200 6.73 14.41 14.82
C ALA A 200 7.16 14.02 13.39
N ILE A 201 8.03 13.04 13.26
CA ILE A 201 8.44 12.49 11.95
C ILE A 201 7.26 11.75 11.30
N LEU A 202 6.52 10.91 12.04
CA LEU A 202 5.34 10.21 11.52
C LEU A 202 4.27 11.19 10.99
N ARG A 203 4.03 12.30 11.70
CA ARG A 203 3.12 13.37 11.23
C ARG A 203 3.58 14.01 9.91
N ARG A 204 4.89 14.16 9.72
CA ARG A 204 5.44 14.66 8.48
C ARG A 204 5.26 13.65 7.33
N ILE A 205 5.43 12.36 7.61
CA ILE A 205 5.14 11.28 6.66
C ILE A 205 3.66 11.33 6.26
N GLU A 206 2.73 11.40 7.23
CA GLU A 206 1.29 11.52 6.98
C GLU A 206 0.98 12.71 6.05
N PHE A 207 1.58 13.86 6.31
CA PHE A 207 1.40 15.05 5.47
C PHE A 207 1.88 14.82 4.04
N ASN A 208 3.09 14.29 3.86
CA ASN A 208 3.72 14.09 2.55
C ASN A 208 3.03 13.00 1.71
N VAL A 209 2.44 12.00 2.36
CA VAL A 209 1.70 10.90 1.72
C VAL A 209 0.23 11.26 1.46
N GLY A 210 -0.27 12.32 2.09
CA GLY A 210 -1.67 12.74 1.97
C GLY A 210 -2.61 12.03 2.93
N LEU A 211 -2.11 11.49 4.04
CA LEU A 211 -2.90 10.87 5.09
C LEU A 211 -3.42 11.89 6.11
N ALA A 212 -4.47 11.52 6.83
CA ALA A 212 -4.94 12.27 7.98
C ALA A 212 -3.95 12.16 9.14
N TYR A 213 -3.85 13.21 9.94
CA TYR A 213 -3.06 13.19 11.17
C TYR A 213 -3.64 12.16 12.16
N GLY A 214 -2.76 11.40 12.81
CA GLY A 214 -3.15 10.33 13.72
C GLY A 214 -3.44 9.00 13.02
N THR A 215 -3.15 8.88 11.72
CA THR A 215 -3.22 7.60 11.00
C THR A 215 -2.02 6.71 11.32
N LEU A 216 -0.82 7.28 11.39
CA LEU A 216 0.43 6.62 11.75
C LEU A 216 0.96 7.12 13.09
N SER A 217 0.83 8.43 13.36
CA SER A 217 1.24 9.06 14.61
C SER A 217 0.20 8.86 15.69
N ASP A 218 0.60 9.01 16.96
CA ASP A 218 -0.33 8.95 18.08
C ASP A 218 -1.36 10.09 17.97
N PRO A 219 -2.65 9.79 17.86
CA PRO A 219 -3.71 10.79 17.75
C PRO A 219 -3.82 11.69 18.99
N ASN A 220 -3.43 11.20 20.19
CA ASN A 220 -3.52 11.95 21.43
C ASN A 220 -2.44 13.05 21.54
N THR A 221 -1.37 12.97 20.76
CA THR A 221 -0.29 13.97 20.74
C THR A 221 -0.52 15.07 19.69
N VAL A 222 -1.67 15.08 19.03
CA VAL A 222 -1.99 16.03 17.97
C VAL A 222 -2.62 17.29 18.59
N ASP A 223 -1.79 18.25 18.97
CA ASP A 223 -2.22 19.61 19.35
C ASP A 223 -2.71 20.35 18.09
N LYS A 224 -3.95 20.08 17.68
CA LYS A 224 -4.54 20.67 16.48
C LYS A 224 -5.95 21.14 16.71
N THR A 225 -6.33 22.22 16.04
CA THR A 225 -7.70 22.71 16.04
C THR A 225 -8.64 21.71 15.32
N ALA A 226 -9.92 21.76 15.66
CA ALA A 226 -10.94 20.95 14.99
C ALA A 226 -10.94 21.17 13.46
N GLU A 227 -10.65 22.40 13.01
CA GLU A 227 -10.57 22.74 11.59
C GLU A 227 -9.36 22.08 10.89
N GLU A 228 -8.19 22.04 11.56
CA GLU A 228 -7.01 21.36 11.01
C GLU A 228 -7.20 19.85 10.93
N ILE A 229 -7.87 19.25 11.91
CA ILE A 229 -8.24 17.83 11.89
C ILE A 229 -9.20 17.56 10.73
N LYS A 230 -10.23 18.38 10.56
CA LYS A 230 -11.18 18.26 9.45
C LYS A 230 -10.49 18.41 8.09
N ALA A 231 -9.60 19.39 7.94
CA ALA A 231 -8.82 19.59 6.71
C ALA A 231 -7.90 18.40 6.41
N SER A 232 -7.30 17.77 7.42
CA SER A 232 -6.46 16.59 7.23
C SER A 232 -7.27 15.35 6.81
N LYS A 233 -8.46 15.15 7.39
CA LYS A 233 -9.41 14.10 6.99
C LYS A 233 -9.86 14.31 5.53
N GLN A 234 -10.20 15.55 5.15
CA GLN A 234 -10.58 15.89 3.76
C GLN A 234 -9.45 15.60 2.77
N ARG A 235 -8.19 15.89 3.14
CA ARG A 235 -7.01 15.55 2.32
C ARG A 235 -6.88 14.05 2.13
N SER A 236 -7.02 13.27 3.20
CA SER A 236 -6.97 11.80 3.14
C SER A 236 -8.05 11.24 2.23
N TYR A 237 -9.27 11.73 2.37
CA TYR A 237 -10.39 11.36 1.50
C TYR A 237 -10.09 11.65 0.03
N SER A 238 -9.61 12.85 -0.28
CA SER A 238 -9.24 13.22 -1.65
C SER A 238 -8.16 12.30 -2.22
N THR A 239 -7.11 12.00 -1.43
CA THR A 239 -6.02 11.11 -1.84
C THR A 239 -6.54 9.70 -2.15
N VAL A 240 -7.37 9.13 -1.27
CA VAL A 240 -7.96 7.80 -1.45
C VAL A 240 -8.89 7.79 -2.67
N SER A 241 -9.78 8.78 -2.79
CA SER A 241 -10.72 8.90 -3.92
C SER A 241 -10.00 9.00 -5.27
N ASP A 242 -8.89 9.70 -5.34
CA ASP A 242 -8.10 9.80 -6.58
C ASP A 242 -7.42 8.46 -6.93
N ILE A 243 -6.95 7.72 -5.92
CA ILE A 243 -6.41 6.36 -6.11
C ILE A 243 -7.51 5.41 -6.57
N GLN A 244 -8.70 5.46 -5.98
CA GLN A 244 -9.85 4.66 -6.37
C GLN A 244 -10.27 4.92 -7.82
N LYS A 245 -10.33 6.19 -8.26
CA LYS A 245 -10.61 6.55 -9.66
C LYS A 245 -9.56 5.99 -10.62
N SER A 246 -8.28 6.06 -10.24
CA SER A 246 -7.21 5.49 -11.05
C SER A 246 -7.32 3.96 -11.14
N LEU A 247 -7.67 3.29 -10.04
CA LEU A 247 -7.90 1.86 -10.01
C LEU A 247 -9.14 1.47 -10.82
N GLN A 248 -10.22 2.23 -10.71
CA GLN A 248 -11.43 2.04 -11.52
C GLN A 248 -11.10 2.04 -13.01
N THR A 249 -10.35 3.04 -13.49
CA THR A 249 -9.93 3.12 -14.89
C THR A 249 -9.12 1.89 -15.32
N ALA A 250 -8.21 1.40 -14.47
CA ALA A 250 -7.45 0.19 -14.75
C ALA A 250 -8.33 -1.08 -14.78
N LEU A 251 -9.32 -1.18 -13.87
CA LEU A 251 -10.27 -2.30 -13.85
C LEU A 251 -11.21 -2.29 -15.07
N GLU A 252 -11.67 -1.13 -15.51
CA GLU A 252 -12.45 -0.98 -16.74
C GLU A 252 -11.67 -1.48 -17.97
N GLN A 253 -10.38 -1.13 -18.03
CA GLN A 253 -9.48 -1.60 -19.08
C GLN A 253 -9.26 -3.11 -18.99
N LEU A 254 -9.10 -3.67 -17.79
CA LEU A 254 -8.96 -5.10 -17.57
C LEU A 254 -10.20 -5.87 -18.04
N VAL A 255 -11.40 -5.43 -17.67
CA VAL A 255 -12.67 -6.07 -18.10
C VAL A 255 -12.83 -5.98 -19.62
N TYR A 256 -12.46 -4.85 -20.23
CA TYR A 256 -12.44 -4.75 -21.68
C TYR A 256 -11.50 -5.79 -22.33
N ALA A 257 -10.29 -5.94 -21.80
CA ALA A 257 -9.33 -6.93 -22.29
C ALA A 257 -9.87 -8.37 -22.13
N MET A 258 -10.51 -8.66 -20.98
CA MET A 258 -11.16 -9.95 -20.73
C MET A 258 -12.30 -10.22 -21.73
N ASP A 259 -13.15 -9.23 -22.03
CA ASP A 259 -14.22 -9.37 -23.02
C ASP A 259 -13.69 -9.66 -24.43
N VAL A 260 -12.65 -8.96 -24.86
CA VAL A 260 -11.99 -9.22 -26.16
C VAL A 260 -11.41 -10.61 -26.21
N MET A 261 -10.71 -11.06 -25.15
CA MET A 261 -10.13 -12.40 -25.09
C MET A 261 -11.19 -13.51 -25.05
N ALA A 262 -12.29 -13.30 -24.32
CA ALA A 262 -13.42 -14.22 -24.30
C ALA A 262 -14.05 -14.37 -25.68
N GLN A 263 -14.18 -13.29 -26.45
CA GLN A 263 -14.68 -13.33 -27.83
C GLN A 263 -13.72 -14.08 -28.76
N LEU A 264 -12.43 -13.84 -28.66
CA LEU A 264 -11.41 -14.56 -29.47
C LEU A 264 -11.41 -16.06 -29.17
N SER A 265 -11.68 -16.43 -27.91
CA SER A 265 -11.79 -17.82 -27.49
C SER A 265 -13.18 -18.46 -27.74
N GLY A 266 -14.13 -17.72 -28.31
CA GLY A 266 -15.47 -18.22 -28.58
C GLY A 266 -16.32 -18.45 -27.31
N LEU A 267 -15.93 -17.91 -26.15
CA LEU A 267 -16.60 -18.15 -24.88
C LEU A 267 -17.83 -17.25 -24.66
N SER A 268 -17.85 -16.05 -25.24
CA SER A 268 -18.98 -15.14 -25.13
C SER A 268 -19.19 -14.31 -26.38
N GLY A 269 -20.46 -13.94 -26.64
CA GLY A 269 -20.78 -12.88 -27.62
C GLY A 269 -20.61 -11.49 -27.01
N ARG A 270 -20.38 -10.48 -27.85
CA ARG A 270 -20.34 -9.07 -27.45
C ARG A 270 -21.65 -8.67 -26.79
N LYS A 271 -21.67 -8.51 -25.48
CA LYS A 271 -22.81 -7.95 -24.72
C LYS A 271 -22.47 -6.54 -24.27
N LYS A 272 -23.47 -5.67 -24.22
CA LYS A 272 -23.32 -4.40 -23.51
C LYS A 272 -23.29 -4.70 -22.03
N TYR A 273 -22.32 -4.15 -21.32
CA TYR A 273 -22.21 -4.20 -19.87
C TYR A 273 -21.96 -2.79 -19.36
N GLU A 274 -22.44 -2.53 -18.17
CA GLU A 274 -22.08 -1.36 -17.35
C GLU A 274 -21.34 -1.85 -16.14
N MET A 275 -20.30 -1.13 -15.77
CA MET A 275 -19.51 -1.43 -14.57
C MET A 275 -19.92 -0.46 -13.49
N SER A 276 -20.25 -0.97 -12.33
CA SER A 276 -20.45 -0.18 -11.12
C SER A 276 -19.38 -0.55 -10.08
N PHE A 277 -18.91 0.44 -9.35
CA PHE A 277 -17.92 0.26 -8.30
C PHE A 277 -18.51 0.80 -7.01
N ASP A 278 -18.51 -0.03 -6.00
CA ASP A 278 -18.88 0.34 -4.64
C ASP A 278 -17.63 0.31 -3.76
N TRP A 279 -17.18 1.50 -3.35
CA TRP A 279 -16.00 1.66 -2.52
C TRP A 279 -16.40 1.84 -1.07
N ASP A 280 -15.89 0.99 -0.17
CA ASP A 280 -16.08 1.20 1.26
C ASP A 280 -15.15 2.33 1.77
N ASP A 281 -15.67 3.54 1.81
CA ASP A 281 -14.98 4.74 2.28
C ASP A 281 -15.11 4.94 3.81
N SER A 282 -15.63 3.96 4.54
CA SER A 282 -15.97 4.05 5.97
C SER A 282 -14.78 4.41 6.88
N ILE A 283 -13.55 4.10 6.44
CA ILE A 283 -12.31 4.43 7.18
C ILE A 283 -11.97 5.92 7.06
N VAL A 284 -12.40 6.56 5.97
CA VAL A 284 -12.01 7.94 5.63
C VAL A 284 -13.10 8.94 5.98
N ILE A 285 -14.36 8.52 5.89
CA ILE A 285 -15.53 9.34 6.18
C ILE A 285 -16.00 9.04 7.62
N ASP A 286 -16.27 10.10 8.38
CA ASP A 286 -16.92 9.99 9.67
C ASP A 286 -18.42 9.69 9.45
N LYS A 287 -18.74 8.40 9.27
CA LYS A 287 -20.12 7.94 9.01
C LYS A 287 -21.11 8.41 10.07
N GLU A 288 -20.66 8.59 11.32
CA GLU A 288 -21.53 9.10 12.37
C GLU A 288 -21.93 10.56 12.13
N GLN A 289 -20.98 11.38 11.68
CA GLN A 289 -21.24 12.79 11.38
C GLN A 289 -22.10 12.96 10.12
N GLU A 290 -21.88 12.13 9.10
CA GLU A 290 -22.70 12.09 7.89
C GLU A 290 -24.13 11.66 8.19
N LEU A 291 -24.31 10.58 8.95
CA LEU A 291 -25.62 10.12 9.40
C LEU A 291 -26.32 11.14 10.29
N ALA A 292 -25.60 11.85 11.15
CA ALA A 292 -26.15 12.94 11.95
C ALA A 292 -26.65 14.11 11.08
N SER A 293 -25.91 14.48 10.03
CA SER A 293 -26.33 15.48 9.06
C SER A 293 -27.56 15.02 8.28
N MET A 294 -27.54 13.79 7.74
CA MET A 294 -28.69 13.21 7.05
C MET A 294 -29.94 13.12 7.95
N GLN A 295 -29.74 12.83 9.24
CA GLN A 295 -30.84 12.81 10.20
C GLN A 295 -31.46 14.22 10.36
N GLN A 296 -30.65 15.26 10.46
CA GLN A 296 -31.13 16.64 10.55
C GLN A 296 -31.86 17.04 9.26
N ASP A 297 -31.33 16.72 8.10
CA ASP A 297 -31.95 17.01 6.81
C ASP A 297 -33.28 16.24 6.62
N ALA A 298 -33.35 15.00 7.09
CA ALA A 298 -34.58 14.20 7.07
C ALA A 298 -35.67 14.74 8.03
N VAL A 299 -35.25 15.26 9.21
CA VAL A 299 -36.15 15.90 10.17
C VAL A 299 -36.61 17.28 9.64
N ALA A 300 -35.71 18.02 8.98
CA ALA A 300 -36.02 19.30 8.34
C ALA A 300 -36.86 19.16 7.05
N GLY A 301 -37.02 17.94 6.54
CA GLY A 301 -37.77 17.67 5.31
C GLY A 301 -37.03 17.94 4.01
N PHE A 302 -35.70 18.16 4.07
CA PHE A 302 -34.86 18.35 2.87
C PHE A 302 -34.59 17.06 2.11
N ILE A 303 -34.57 15.92 2.82
CA ILE A 303 -34.43 14.59 2.23
C ILE A 303 -35.56 13.67 2.72
N ARG A 304 -35.84 12.64 1.95
CA ARG A 304 -36.83 11.61 2.35
C ARG A 304 -36.29 10.78 3.51
N LYS A 305 -37.14 10.44 4.48
CA LYS A 305 -36.74 9.72 5.70
C LYS A 305 -36.22 8.30 5.39
N GLU A 306 -36.74 7.67 4.34
CA GLU A 306 -36.29 6.36 3.89
C GLU A 306 -34.82 6.36 3.45
N LEU A 307 -34.32 7.46 2.88
CA LEU A 307 -32.91 7.61 2.51
C LEU A 307 -31.98 7.60 3.74
N TYR A 308 -32.39 8.26 4.82
CA TYR A 308 -31.65 8.19 6.07
C TYR A 308 -31.66 6.79 6.67
N VAL A 309 -32.83 6.10 6.66
CA VAL A 309 -32.95 4.74 7.18
C VAL A 309 -32.11 3.76 6.34
N ALA A 310 -32.17 3.88 5.01
CA ALA A 310 -31.34 3.09 4.10
C ALA A 310 -29.84 3.25 4.38
N ALA A 311 -29.37 4.49 4.50
CA ALA A 311 -27.96 4.80 4.80
C ALA A 311 -27.53 4.29 6.19
N LYS A 312 -28.42 4.45 7.21
CA LYS A 312 -28.14 4.06 8.60
C LYS A 312 -27.99 2.54 8.77
N TYR A 313 -28.84 1.78 8.12
CA TYR A 313 -28.92 0.31 8.27
C TYR A 313 -28.27 -0.45 7.12
N GLY A 314 -27.76 0.24 6.07
CA GLY A 314 -27.11 -0.40 4.93
C GLY A 314 -28.05 -1.27 4.10
N VAL A 315 -29.31 -0.87 3.98
CA VAL A 315 -30.37 -1.59 3.26
C VAL A 315 -30.83 -0.81 2.03
N SER A 316 -31.54 -1.48 1.11
CA SER A 316 -32.13 -0.81 -0.05
C SER A 316 -33.26 0.16 0.36
N GLU A 317 -33.55 1.15 -0.49
CA GLU A 317 -34.66 2.09 -0.24
C GLU A 317 -36.01 1.36 -0.04
N GLU A 318 -36.24 0.26 -0.78
CA GLU A 318 -37.46 -0.55 -0.66
C GLU A 318 -37.56 -1.28 0.69
N GLU A 319 -36.44 -1.74 1.22
CA GLU A 319 -36.36 -2.36 2.54
C GLU A 319 -36.49 -1.31 3.64
N ALA A 320 -35.84 -0.14 3.47
CA ALA A 320 -35.98 0.98 4.39
C ALA A 320 -37.46 1.45 4.52
N LEU A 321 -38.19 1.51 3.41
CA LEU A 321 -39.62 1.83 3.42
C LEU A 321 -40.44 0.82 4.25
N LYS A 322 -40.08 -0.45 4.20
CA LYS A 322 -40.77 -1.51 5.00
C LYS A 322 -40.43 -1.41 6.49
N MET A 323 -39.27 -0.88 6.82
CA MET A 323 -38.83 -0.68 8.21
C MET A 323 -39.44 0.56 8.85
N MET A 324 -39.93 1.50 8.06
CA MET A 324 -40.57 2.71 8.57
C MET A 324 -41.97 2.43 9.11
N PRO A 325 -42.39 3.09 10.21
CA PRO A 325 -43.77 2.95 10.69
C PRO A 325 -44.73 3.45 9.63
N GLN A 326 -45.74 2.65 9.32
CA GLN A 326 -46.82 3.06 8.44
C GLN A 326 -47.54 4.26 9.03
N GLN A 327 -47.64 5.37 8.30
CA GLN A 327 -48.45 6.49 8.73
C GLN A 327 -49.89 5.99 8.86
N ASP A 328 -50.42 6.08 10.09
CA ASP A 328 -51.81 5.73 10.36
C ASP A 328 -52.69 6.75 9.64
N GLU A 329 -53.35 6.38 8.54
CA GLU A 329 -54.25 7.21 7.75
C GLU A 329 -55.52 7.64 8.52
N ARG A 330 -55.61 7.33 9.83
CA ARG A 330 -56.82 7.54 10.65
C ARG A 330 -57.06 8.96 11.11
N PHE A 331 -56.17 9.88 10.85
CA PHE A 331 -56.33 11.29 11.22
C PHE A 331 -56.07 12.22 10.04
N GLN A 332 -56.92 12.16 9.02
CA GLN A 332 -57.10 13.29 8.11
C GLN A 332 -58.02 14.29 8.78
N ILE A 333 -57.52 15.48 9.13
CA ILE A 333 -58.36 16.62 9.48
C ILE A 333 -59.08 17.01 8.19
N ALA A 334 -60.42 16.86 8.18
CA ALA A 334 -61.22 17.41 7.08
C ALA A 334 -61.09 18.95 7.16
N GLU A 335 -60.47 19.55 6.16
CA GLU A 335 -60.56 20.98 5.91
C GLU A 335 -61.98 21.28 5.44
N GLU A 336 -62.73 22.08 6.23
CA GLU A 336 -63.99 22.75 5.80
C GLU A 336 -63.69 24.01 4.96
#